data_b72c8bd9145e99bbc475986cf0420042
#
_entry.id   b72c8bd9145e99bbc475986cf0420042
#
_cell.length_a   1.000
_cell.length_b   1.000
_cell.length_c   1.000
_cell.angle_alpha   90.00
_cell.angle_beta   90.00
_cell.angle_gamma   90.00
#
_symmetry.space_group_name_H-M   'P 1'
#
loop_
_entity.id
_entity.type
_entity.pdbx_description
1 polymer ?
#
loop_
_entity_poly.entity_id
_entity_poly.type
_entity_poly.pdbx_seq_one_letter_code
_entity_poly.pdbx_strand_id
1 'polypeptide(L)'
;MTLFADTLKKYLETKNTTIYTISKISGVNRTMIQHMKVGKRMPANAADVSAIAKAMMLNPSETADLLRAYHISHMGEENYFRRENVSKIISSFYDMNAASELIIPTGMQDNLEMCEPLKAINGKANINRILKAILEIEANKKTGHIKIMVQPEYTYLFDCLTSIDFNRNQTLVEAIIVFDKNEGHKSTTYNLNILQKLVPILFQCEVFHPYYVYDNVDTLFNNTSMLPFKIITSDYVLAVSYEQDKAVLYNSPDMVVLTSDTFQKKFSVANPICHTFHPTPEEYLQASFMSDDEIQAEEVYELFYQPCFPSFCPENILMDRLNTAIIPKEMQQVIAAYFAKIRAQYSNHFISFTLEGLNLFMETGRVTEIPDFMYTYLKPQQRLILLKNIITSVDDGSFKPRIVRSDKLSVPSPLCICAPNEQKVIIYYFSPNKGQYIFHLQELSLVHAFHDFLVYLPESSMVYSEEESKKLLHSIYDKYTNIYC
;
A
#
# COMPACT_ATOMS: atom_id res chain seq x y z
N MET A 1 1.14 33.08 7.54
CA MET A 1 0.63 33.14 6.15
C MET A 1 0.43 31.70 5.68
N THR A 2 -0.46 31.40 4.75
CA THR A 2 -0.58 30.01 4.25
C THR A 2 0.56 29.70 3.30
N LEU A 3 0.99 28.43 3.23
CA LEU A 3 2.04 27.97 2.29
C LEU A 3 1.72 28.39 0.84
N PHE A 4 0.44 28.31 0.45
CA PHE A 4 -0.03 28.75 -0.87
C PHE A 4 0.23 30.24 -1.11
N ALA A 5 -0.08 31.10 -0.13
CA ALA A 5 0.12 32.55 -0.27
C ALA A 5 1.61 32.89 -0.40
N ASP A 6 2.47 32.23 0.36
CA ASP A 6 3.91 32.43 0.32
C ASP A 6 4.50 31.96 -1.02
N THR A 7 4.07 30.78 -1.51
CA THR A 7 4.47 30.24 -2.81
C THR A 7 3.98 31.12 -3.96
N LEU A 8 2.72 31.57 -3.93
CA LEU A 8 2.18 32.49 -4.93
C LEU A 8 2.95 33.82 -4.97
N LYS A 9 3.27 34.39 -3.80
CA LYS A 9 4.06 35.60 -3.69
C LYS A 9 5.47 35.42 -4.28
N LYS A 10 6.15 34.32 -3.97
CA LYS A 10 7.46 33.93 -4.53
C LYS A 10 7.42 33.95 -6.06
N TYR A 11 6.43 33.28 -6.67
CA TYR A 11 6.32 33.21 -8.12
C TYR A 11 5.92 34.52 -8.78
N LEU A 12 5.07 35.33 -8.14
CA LEU A 12 4.80 36.69 -8.61
C LEU A 12 6.05 37.56 -8.71
N GLU A 13 6.92 37.47 -7.73
CA GLU A 13 8.19 38.21 -7.67
C GLU A 13 9.18 37.65 -8.70
N THR A 14 9.35 36.32 -8.75
CA THR A 14 10.34 35.66 -9.63
C THR A 14 10.01 35.85 -11.11
N LYS A 15 8.73 35.78 -11.47
CA LYS A 15 8.26 35.93 -12.87
C LYS A 15 8.00 37.39 -13.26
N ASN A 16 8.18 38.33 -12.33
CA ASN A 16 7.96 39.77 -12.55
C ASN A 16 6.57 40.07 -13.19
N THR A 17 5.54 39.32 -12.75
CA THR A 17 4.19 39.39 -13.35
C THR A 17 3.24 40.14 -12.44
N THR A 18 2.38 40.99 -13.01
CA THR A 18 1.41 41.77 -12.24
C THR A 18 0.10 41.01 -12.02
N ILE A 19 -0.56 41.26 -10.87
CA ILE A 19 -1.87 40.69 -10.59
C ILE A 19 -2.91 41.08 -11.65
N TYR A 20 -2.79 42.27 -12.27
CA TYR A 20 -3.65 42.69 -13.35
C TYR A 20 -3.50 41.77 -14.58
N THR A 21 -2.27 41.48 -14.99
CA THR A 21 -1.99 40.58 -16.12
C THR A 21 -2.52 39.17 -15.87
N ILE A 22 -2.26 38.66 -14.66
CA ILE A 22 -2.72 37.33 -14.27
C ILE A 22 -4.26 37.26 -14.31
N SER A 23 -4.94 38.23 -13.71
CA SER A 23 -6.40 38.31 -13.71
C SER A 23 -7.00 38.31 -15.14
N LYS A 24 -6.38 39.09 -16.04
CA LYS A 24 -6.84 39.18 -17.45
C LYS A 24 -6.65 37.86 -18.19
N ILE A 25 -5.60 37.13 -17.94
CA ILE A 25 -5.28 35.87 -18.65
C ILE A 25 -5.98 34.68 -18.03
N SER A 26 -6.00 34.58 -16.69
CA SER A 26 -6.59 33.44 -15.98
C SER A 26 -8.11 33.49 -15.88
N GLY A 27 -8.72 34.68 -16.04
CA GLY A 27 -10.14 34.90 -15.76
C GLY A 27 -10.49 35.01 -14.26
N VAL A 28 -9.52 34.77 -13.37
CA VAL A 28 -9.72 34.89 -11.91
C VAL A 28 -9.78 36.36 -11.51
N ASN A 29 -10.75 36.72 -10.67
CA ASN A 29 -10.96 38.09 -10.26
C ASN A 29 -9.72 38.71 -9.56
N ARG A 30 -9.34 39.94 -9.97
CA ARG A 30 -8.16 40.66 -9.46
C ARG A 30 -8.15 40.78 -7.93
N THR A 31 -9.28 41.11 -7.33
CA THR A 31 -9.41 41.24 -5.86
C THR A 31 -9.21 39.89 -5.18
N MET A 32 -9.70 38.80 -5.80
CA MET A 32 -9.47 37.44 -5.28
C MET A 32 -7.98 37.09 -5.29
N ILE A 33 -7.26 37.33 -6.40
CA ILE A 33 -5.81 37.06 -6.48
C ILE A 33 -5.05 37.90 -5.43
N GLN A 34 -5.46 39.16 -5.21
CA GLN A 34 -4.86 39.99 -4.16
C GLN A 34 -5.10 39.42 -2.75
N HIS A 35 -6.31 38.92 -2.47
CA HIS A 35 -6.61 38.25 -1.19
C HIS A 35 -5.85 36.94 -1.03
N MET A 36 -5.68 36.17 -2.10
CA MET A 36 -4.85 34.96 -2.12
C MET A 36 -3.39 35.26 -1.79
N LYS A 37 -2.80 36.29 -2.43
CA LYS A 37 -1.42 36.71 -2.19
C LYS A 37 -1.14 37.08 -0.73
N VAL A 38 -2.11 37.69 -0.05
CA VAL A 38 -1.96 38.08 1.37
C VAL A 38 -2.50 37.03 2.35
N GLY A 39 -2.92 35.87 1.88
CA GLY A 39 -3.42 34.78 2.71
C GLY A 39 -4.80 34.97 3.32
N LYS A 40 -5.59 35.96 2.85
CA LYS A 40 -6.94 36.24 3.35
C LYS A 40 -8.00 35.30 2.76
N ARG A 41 -7.73 34.69 1.59
CA ARG A 41 -8.61 33.73 0.93
C ARG A 41 -7.79 32.67 0.20
N MET A 42 -8.36 31.48 0.10
CA MET A 42 -7.85 30.41 -0.74
C MET A 42 -8.55 30.42 -2.11
N PRO A 43 -7.92 29.87 -3.18
CA PRO A 43 -8.62 29.55 -4.43
C PRO A 43 -9.83 28.65 -4.17
N ALA A 44 -10.87 28.80 -4.99
CA ALA A 44 -12.08 27.98 -4.86
C ALA A 44 -11.81 26.52 -5.24
N ASN A 45 -10.93 26.30 -6.21
CA ASN A 45 -10.59 24.96 -6.71
C ASN A 45 -9.17 24.94 -7.33
N ALA A 46 -8.69 23.75 -7.62
CA ALA A 46 -7.38 23.54 -8.26
C ALA A 46 -7.33 24.07 -9.72
N ALA A 47 -8.48 24.19 -10.40
CA ALA A 47 -8.53 24.74 -11.75
C ALA A 47 -8.16 26.23 -11.76
N ASP A 48 -8.61 27.01 -10.77
CA ASP A 48 -8.22 28.40 -10.60
C ASP A 48 -6.71 28.53 -10.39
N VAL A 49 -6.11 27.64 -9.58
CA VAL A 49 -4.65 27.59 -9.36
C VAL A 49 -3.91 27.28 -10.65
N SER A 50 -4.38 26.32 -11.44
CA SER A 50 -3.79 25.96 -12.73
C SER A 50 -3.91 27.10 -13.74
N ALA A 51 -5.05 27.82 -13.76
CA ALA A 51 -5.23 29.00 -14.61
C ALA A 51 -4.27 30.15 -14.21
N ILE A 52 -4.09 30.39 -12.92
CA ILE A 52 -3.11 31.34 -12.38
C ILE A 52 -1.68 30.94 -12.76
N ALA A 53 -1.31 29.67 -12.58
CA ALA A 53 0.00 29.13 -12.95
C ALA A 53 0.30 29.33 -14.45
N LYS A 54 -0.67 29.02 -15.31
CA LYS A 54 -0.57 29.25 -16.77
C LYS A 54 -0.43 30.71 -17.11
N ALA A 55 -1.21 31.59 -16.46
CA ALA A 55 -1.13 33.05 -16.67
C ALA A 55 0.23 33.64 -16.23
N MET A 56 0.89 33.01 -15.26
CA MET A 56 2.24 33.35 -14.78
C MET A 56 3.35 32.70 -15.62
N MET A 57 3.02 31.88 -16.62
CA MET A 57 3.97 31.10 -17.43
C MET A 57 4.88 30.22 -16.58
N LEU A 58 4.32 29.59 -15.56
CA LEU A 58 5.05 28.64 -14.72
C LEU A 58 5.37 27.37 -15.56
N ASN A 59 6.57 26.84 -15.38
CA ASN A 59 6.91 25.56 -15.96
C ASN A 59 6.19 24.39 -15.21
N PRO A 60 6.24 23.15 -15.72
CA PRO A 60 5.55 22.03 -15.09
C PRO A 60 5.91 21.82 -13.61
N SER A 61 7.20 21.93 -13.25
CA SER A 61 7.66 21.79 -11.86
C SER A 61 7.14 22.91 -10.95
N GLU A 62 7.21 24.14 -11.41
CA GLU A 62 6.70 25.32 -10.68
C GLU A 62 5.18 25.26 -10.52
N THR A 63 4.47 24.76 -11.54
CA THR A 63 3.01 24.55 -11.48
C THR A 63 2.66 23.48 -10.45
N ALA A 64 3.40 22.37 -10.43
CA ALA A 64 3.23 21.32 -9.43
C ALA A 64 3.51 21.84 -8.01
N ASP A 65 4.54 22.67 -7.82
CA ASP A 65 4.85 23.28 -6.53
C ASP A 65 3.72 24.20 -6.03
N LEU A 66 3.15 25.01 -6.91
CA LEU A 66 2.03 25.90 -6.56
C LEU A 66 0.74 25.10 -6.24
N LEU A 67 0.45 24.05 -6.99
CA LEU A 67 -0.69 23.14 -6.73
C LEU A 67 -0.50 22.37 -5.43
N ARG A 68 0.71 21.90 -5.16
CA ARG A 68 1.05 21.24 -3.89
C ARG A 68 0.84 22.18 -2.70
N ALA A 69 1.32 23.41 -2.80
CA ALA A 69 1.12 24.43 -1.77
C ALA A 69 -0.37 24.74 -1.54
N TYR A 70 -1.17 24.75 -2.60
CA TYR A 70 -2.63 24.87 -2.52
C TYR A 70 -3.25 23.71 -1.75
N HIS A 71 -2.93 22.46 -2.13
CA HIS A 71 -3.50 21.27 -1.48
C HIS A 71 -3.11 21.18 -0.01
N ILE A 72 -1.85 21.45 0.33
CA ILE A 72 -1.39 21.51 1.73
C ILE A 72 -2.17 22.57 2.52
N SER A 73 -2.31 23.78 1.95
CA SER A 73 -3.02 24.86 2.64
C SER A 73 -4.53 24.65 2.75
N HIS A 74 -5.12 23.89 1.82
CA HIS A 74 -6.56 23.63 1.77
C HIS A 74 -6.99 22.51 2.73
N MET A 75 -6.26 21.39 2.74
CA MET A 75 -6.62 20.22 3.56
C MET A 75 -5.85 20.10 4.88
N GLY A 76 -4.84 20.97 5.09
CA GLY A 76 -3.90 20.87 6.21
C GLY A 76 -2.70 19.98 5.89
N GLU A 77 -1.55 20.33 6.46
CA GLU A 77 -0.28 19.66 6.18
C GLU A 77 -0.32 18.16 6.56
N GLU A 78 -0.87 17.87 7.72
CA GLU A 78 -0.98 16.49 8.22
C GLU A 78 -1.79 15.59 7.29
N ASN A 79 -3.00 16.01 6.93
CA ASN A 79 -3.88 15.25 6.05
C ASN A 79 -3.27 15.07 4.65
N TYR A 80 -2.62 16.13 4.14
CA TYR A 80 -1.97 16.07 2.83
C TYR A 80 -0.89 14.99 2.80
N PHE A 81 0.07 15.03 3.72
CA PHE A 81 1.19 14.08 3.73
C PHE A 81 0.75 12.67 4.09
N ARG A 82 -0.22 12.51 4.98
CA ARG A 82 -0.80 11.22 5.30
C ARG A 82 -1.39 10.55 4.05
N ARG A 83 -2.24 11.27 3.31
CA ARG A 83 -2.88 10.78 2.09
C ARG A 83 -1.89 10.57 0.94
N GLU A 84 -0.90 11.46 0.79
CA GLU A 84 0.17 11.30 -0.18
C GLU A 84 0.99 10.02 0.09
N ASN A 85 1.32 9.73 1.34
CA ASN A 85 2.05 8.53 1.71
C ASN A 85 1.24 7.25 1.48
N VAL A 86 -0.04 7.22 1.81
CA VAL A 86 -0.92 6.08 1.49
C VAL A 86 -0.97 5.86 -0.03
N SER A 87 -1.14 6.92 -0.82
CA SER A 87 -1.11 6.84 -2.30
C SER A 87 0.20 6.26 -2.82
N LYS A 88 1.36 6.63 -2.24
CA LYS A 88 2.67 6.06 -2.58
C LYS A 88 2.77 4.58 -2.23
N ILE A 89 2.26 4.19 -1.06
CA ILE A 89 2.21 2.78 -0.65
C ILE A 89 1.38 1.97 -1.65
N ILE A 90 0.18 2.44 -2.01
CA ILE A 90 -0.68 1.79 -3.01
C ILE A 90 0.08 1.62 -4.33
N SER A 91 0.73 2.67 -4.81
CA SER A 91 1.50 2.63 -6.06
C SER A 91 2.71 1.70 -5.99
N SER A 92 3.35 1.54 -4.81
CA SER A 92 4.52 0.67 -4.65
C SER A 92 4.22 -0.82 -4.86
N PHE A 93 2.96 -1.24 -4.73
CA PHE A 93 2.55 -2.60 -5.09
C PHE A 93 2.69 -2.88 -6.61
N TYR A 94 2.81 -1.84 -7.45
CA TYR A 94 3.05 -2.00 -8.89
C TYR A 94 4.47 -2.50 -9.21
N ASP A 95 5.46 -1.99 -8.51
CA ASP A 95 6.87 -2.30 -8.73
C ASP A 95 7.21 -3.76 -8.39
N MET A 96 6.36 -4.42 -7.61
CA MET A 96 6.58 -5.79 -7.16
C MET A 96 6.36 -6.85 -8.23
N ASN A 97 5.50 -6.59 -9.21
CA ASN A 97 5.33 -7.48 -10.36
C ASN A 97 6.57 -7.50 -11.27
N ALA A 98 7.35 -6.43 -11.27
CA ALA A 98 8.59 -6.31 -12.04
C ALA A 98 9.83 -6.82 -11.29
N ALA A 99 9.82 -6.77 -9.95
CA ALA A 99 10.97 -7.14 -9.11
C ALA A 99 11.18 -8.65 -8.97
N SER A 100 10.20 -9.48 -9.32
CA SER A 100 10.32 -10.95 -9.26
C SER A 100 11.33 -11.57 -10.23
N GLU A 101 11.94 -10.78 -11.11
CA GLU A 101 12.96 -11.23 -12.09
C GLU A 101 14.42 -10.87 -11.72
N LEU A 102 14.64 -10.10 -10.66
CA LEU A 102 15.98 -9.71 -10.23
C LEU A 102 16.52 -10.60 -9.10
N ILE A 103 16.68 -11.90 -9.40
CA ILE A 103 17.54 -12.76 -8.57
C ILE A 103 18.98 -12.39 -8.91
N ILE A 104 19.62 -11.60 -8.03
CA ILE A 104 21.06 -11.38 -8.12
C ILE A 104 21.75 -12.72 -7.86
N PRO A 105 22.60 -13.23 -8.76
CA PRO A 105 23.26 -14.50 -8.55
C PRO A 105 24.05 -14.47 -7.24
N THR A 106 23.76 -15.39 -6.35
CA THR A 106 24.53 -15.68 -5.15
C THR A 106 25.85 -16.32 -5.60
N GLY A 107 26.87 -15.52 -5.72
CA GLY A 107 28.16 -16.00 -6.19
C GLY A 107 29.28 -15.08 -5.78
N MET A 108 29.69 -15.20 -4.53
CA MET A 108 31.06 -15.11 -4.03
C MET A 108 31.03 -15.39 -2.52
N GLN A 109 31.32 -16.64 -2.15
CA GLN A 109 31.81 -16.92 -0.82
C GLN A 109 33.18 -16.24 -0.69
N ASP A 110 33.19 -14.96 -0.38
CA ASP A 110 34.37 -14.36 0.23
C ASP A 110 34.59 -15.10 1.53
N ASN A 111 35.74 -15.80 1.66
CA ASN A 111 36.21 -16.38 2.90
C ASN A 111 36.44 -15.23 3.89
N LEU A 112 35.36 -14.75 4.49
CA LEU A 112 35.42 -13.83 5.61
C LEU A 112 36.03 -14.61 6.76
N GLU A 113 37.27 -14.25 7.17
CA GLU A 113 37.87 -14.72 8.41
C GLU A 113 37.03 -14.23 9.60
N MET A 114 35.93 -14.96 9.87
CA MET A 114 35.00 -14.69 10.99
C MET A 114 35.42 -15.52 12.24
N CYS A 115 36.70 -15.82 12.38
CA CYS A 115 37.18 -16.70 13.43
C CYS A 115 37.38 -16.03 14.79
N GLU A 116 37.39 -14.70 14.85
CA GLU A 116 37.54 -13.98 16.11
C GLU A 116 36.26 -13.92 16.91
N PRO A 117 36.26 -14.15 18.22
CA PRO A 117 35.08 -14.08 19.07
C PRO A 117 34.41 -12.68 19.07
N LEU A 118 35.20 -11.63 18.82
CA LEU A 118 34.76 -10.23 18.74
C LEU A 118 35.59 -9.50 17.69
N LYS A 119 34.89 -8.83 16.74
CA LYS A 119 35.53 -8.03 15.70
C LYS A 119 34.85 -6.66 15.58
N ALA A 120 35.63 -5.60 15.78
CA ALA A 120 35.20 -4.24 15.48
C ALA A 120 35.29 -3.98 13.96
N ILE A 121 34.26 -3.37 13.40
CA ILE A 121 34.12 -3.10 11.95
C ILE A 121 33.89 -1.62 11.75
N ASN A 122 34.63 -1.01 10.81
CA ASN A 122 34.49 0.39 10.43
C ASN A 122 34.14 0.50 8.94
N GLY A 123 33.26 1.47 8.64
CA GLY A 123 32.84 1.84 7.30
C GLY A 123 31.66 1.02 6.78
N LYS A 124 30.69 1.70 6.17
CA LYS A 124 29.43 1.14 5.66
C LYS A 124 29.63 -0.05 4.71
N ALA A 125 30.58 0.04 3.79
CA ALA A 125 30.84 -1.03 2.82
C ALA A 125 31.27 -2.35 3.50
N ASN A 126 32.13 -2.28 4.53
CA ASN A 126 32.59 -3.46 5.28
C ASN A 126 31.46 -4.05 6.11
N ILE A 127 30.65 -3.19 6.76
CA ILE A 127 29.50 -3.60 7.56
C ILE A 127 28.48 -4.29 6.68
N ASN A 128 28.14 -3.71 5.53
CA ASN A 128 27.18 -4.26 4.57
C ASN A 128 27.64 -5.62 4.01
N ARG A 129 28.95 -5.78 3.71
CA ARG A 129 29.50 -7.06 3.26
C ARG A 129 29.36 -8.15 4.34
N ILE A 130 29.65 -7.83 5.58
CA ILE A 130 29.51 -8.78 6.70
C ILE A 130 28.05 -9.10 6.97
N LEU A 131 27.18 -8.09 6.98
CA LEU A 131 25.74 -8.28 7.14
C LEU A 131 25.20 -9.26 6.08
N LYS A 132 25.49 -9.03 4.80
CA LYS A 132 25.06 -9.92 3.72
C LYS A 132 25.57 -11.34 3.94
N ALA A 133 26.86 -11.50 4.28
CA ALA A 133 27.46 -12.81 4.50
C ALA A 133 26.81 -13.60 5.65
N ILE A 134 26.55 -12.99 6.82
CA ILE A 134 25.91 -13.69 7.94
C ILE A 134 24.46 -14.05 7.63
N LEU A 135 23.74 -13.22 6.87
CA LEU A 135 22.37 -13.51 6.41
C LEU A 135 22.36 -14.68 5.41
N GLU A 136 23.29 -14.71 4.42
CA GLU A 136 23.41 -15.81 3.46
C GLU A 136 23.84 -17.12 4.15
N ILE A 137 24.75 -17.08 5.13
CA ILE A 137 25.12 -18.26 5.92
C ILE A 137 23.89 -18.82 6.63
N GLU A 138 23.11 -17.96 7.28
CA GLU A 138 21.91 -18.39 8.00
C GLU A 138 20.82 -18.91 7.06
N ALA A 139 20.60 -18.26 5.91
CA ALA A 139 19.63 -18.67 4.90
C ALA A 139 19.95 -20.06 4.30
N ASN A 140 21.22 -20.48 4.30
CA ASN A 140 21.63 -21.79 3.81
C ASN A 140 21.51 -22.92 4.84
N LYS A 141 21.16 -22.62 6.10
CA LYS A 141 20.92 -23.63 7.13
C LYS A 141 19.55 -24.29 6.97
N LYS A 142 19.43 -25.56 7.37
CA LYS A 142 18.13 -26.28 7.33
C LYS A 142 17.08 -25.72 8.28
N THR A 143 17.50 -25.05 9.35
CA THR A 143 16.66 -24.48 10.40
C THR A 143 17.22 -23.11 10.80
N GLY A 144 17.38 -22.23 9.80
CA GLY A 144 17.88 -20.88 10.05
C GLY A 144 16.85 -20.01 10.78
N HIS A 145 17.34 -19.15 11.67
CA HIS A 145 16.52 -18.20 12.40
C HIS A 145 17.25 -16.88 12.56
N ILE A 146 16.67 -15.81 12.02
CA ILE A 146 17.20 -14.46 12.08
C ILE A 146 16.27 -13.58 12.92
N LYS A 147 16.83 -12.92 13.92
CA LYS A 147 16.14 -11.96 14.77
C LYS A 147 16.72 -10.57 14.55
N ILE A 148 15.87 -9.59 14.30
CA ILE A 148 16.27 -8.25 13.88
C ILE A 148 15.62 -7.21 14.80
N MET A 149 16.44 -6.31 15.35
CA MET A 149 15.97 -5.06 15.95
C MET A 149 16.53 -3.92 15.10
N VAL A 150 15.70 -3.26 14.31
CA VAL A 150 16.14 -2.32 13.27
C VAL A 150 15.09 -1.26 13.03
N GLN A 151 15.50 -0.19 12.35
CA GLN A 151 14.62 0.85 11.86
C GLN A 151 14.77 1.05 10.34
N PRO A 152 13.79 1.68 9.66
CA PRO A 152 13.76 1.83 8.21
C PRO A 152 14.95 2.63 7.64
N GLU A 153 15.71 3.32 8.47
CA GLU A 153 16.94 4.02 8.09
C GLU A 153 18.05 3.08 7.64
N TYR A 154 18.03 1.81 8.07
CA TYR A 154 19.02 0.81 7.62
C TYR A 154 18.57 0.15 6.30
N THR A 155 18.49 0.94 5.24
CA THR A 155 17.96 0.51 3.94
C THR A 155 18.63 -0.73 3.37
N TYR A 156 19.95 -0.85 3.49
CA TYR A 156 20.69 -2.00 2.96
C TYR A 156 20.27 -3.34 3.59
N LEU A 157 19.85 -3.36 4.85
CA LEU A 157 19.30 -4.57 5.45
C LEU A 157 17.99 -4.99 4.76
N PHE A 158 17.10 -4.04 4.48
CA PHE A 158 15.85 -4.32 3.77
C PHE A 158 16.11 -4.78 2.33
N ASP A 159 17.13 -4.23 1.65
CA ASP A 159 17.58 -4.71 0.34
C ASP A 159 18.09 -6.16 0.41
N CYS A 160 18.79 -6.53 1.47
CA CYS A 160 19.22 -7.92 1.69
C CYS A 160 18.02 -8.84 1.93
N LEU A 161 17.02 -8.41 2.71
CA LEU A 161 15.81 -9.21 2.99
C LEU A 161 14.97 -9.46 1.73
N THR A 162 15.04 -8.60 0.72
CA THR A 162 14.37 -8.80 -0.56
C THR A 162 15.20 -9.59 -1.57
N SER A 163 16.54 -9.59 -1.46
CA SER A 163 17.44 -10.20 -2.45
C SER A 163 17.94 -11.60 -2.10
N ILE A 164 17.87 -11.99 -0.82
CA ILE A 164 18.29 -13.31 -0.34
C ILE A 164 17.06 -14.23 -0.28
N ASP A 165 17.19 -15.45 -0.81
CA ASP A 165 16.11 -16.44 -0.79
C ASP A 165 16.02 -17.17 0.55
N PHE A 166 15.33 -16.59 1.51
CA PHE A 166 15.03 -17.19 2.81
C PHE A 166 13.94 -18.27 2.73
N ASN A 167 13.08 -18.25 1.70
CA ASN A 167 11.98 -19.19 1.55
C ASN A 167 12.49 -20.60 1.23
N ARG A 168 13.61 -20.71 0.52
CA ARG A 168 14.17 -21.99 0.07
C ARG A 168 14.37 -23.00 1.21
N ASN A 169 14.89 -22.54 2.35
CA ASN A 169 15.14 -23.38 3.52
C ASN A 169 14.22 -23.04 4.70
N GLN A 170 13.18 -22.25 4.47
CA GLN A 170 12.22 -21.80 5.49
C GLN A 170 12.92 -21.11 6.68
N THR A 171 13.91 -20.27 6.38
CA THR A 171 14.64 -19.50 7.39
C THR A 171 13.75 -18.46 8.02
N LEU A 172 13.33 -18.65 9.26
CA LEU A 172 12.46 -17.73 9.98
C LEU A 172 13.15 -16.37 10.19
N VAL A 173 12.50 -15.30 9.80
CA VAL A 173 12.99 -13.91 10.00
C VAL A 173 11.98 -13.13 10.83
N GLU A 174 12.34 -12.83 12.07
CA GLU A 174 11.53 -12.00 12.98
C GLU A 174 12.16 -10.63 13.16
N ALA A 175 11.39 -9.58 12.94
CA ALA A 175 11.87 -8.21 13.08
C ALA A 175 11.04 -7.43 14.10
N ILE A 176 11.70 -6.74 15.04
CA ILE A 176 11.06 -5.76 15.93
C ILE A 176 11.44 -4.38 15.43
N ILE A 177 10.43 -3.58 15.13
CA ILE A 177 10.56 -2.21 14.62
C ILE A 177 9.87 -1.28 15.60
N VAL A 178 10.46 -0.12 15.86
CA VAL A 178 9.85 0.86 16.76
C VAL A 178 8.96 1.79 15.94
N PHE A 179 7.70 1.84 16.30
CA PHE A 179 6.75 2.85 15.82
C PHE A 179 6.78 4.05 16.75
N ASP A 180 6.73 5.23 16.17
CA ASP A 180 6.70 6.45 16.96
C ASP A 180 5.35 6.57 17.67
N LYS A 181 5.41 6.70 19.00
CA LYS A 181 4.24 6.82 19.88
C LYS A 181 3.65 8.22 19.95
N ASN A 182 4.37 9.22 19.41
CA ASN A 182 3.87 10.59 19.44
C ASN A 182 2.67 10.74 18.50
N GLU A 183 1.70 11.54 18.86
CA GLU A 183 0.62 11.92 17.99
C GLU A 183 1.07 13.04 17.04
N GLY A 184 0.54 13.05 15.82
CA GLY A 184 0.73 14.11 14.84
C GLY A 184 1.40 13.66 13.55
N HIS A 185 1.50 14.61 12.61
CA HIS A 185 1.93 14.38 11.23
C HIS A 185 3.28 13.67 11.10
N LYS A 186 4.30 14.05 11.88
CA LYS A 186 5.64 13.46 11.76
C LYS A 186 5.63 11.98 12.10
N SER A 187 4.95 11.59 13.16
CA SER A 187 4.85 10.22 13.63
C SER A 187 4.05 9.34 12.68
N THR A 188 2.89 9.80 12.23
CA THR A 188 2.08 9.07 11.24
C THR A 188 2.85 8.88 9.93
N THR A 189 3.56 9.90 9.45
CA THR A 189 4.41 9.80 8.26
C THR A 189 5.54 8.81 8.47
N TYR A 190 6.17 8.79 9.64
CA TYR A 190 7.23 7.87 9.97
C TYR A 190 6.73 6.41 9.95
N ASN A 191 5.60 6.13 10.60
CA ASN A 191 5.01 4.80 10.66
C ASN A 191 4.56 4.31 9.27
N LEU A 192 4.00 5.18 8.43
CA LEU A 192 3.69 4.88 7.02
C LEU A 192 4.94 4.57 6.18
N ASN A 193 6.05 5.29 6.42
CA ASN A 193 7.32 5.01 5.74
C ASN A 193 7.88 3.64 6.13
N ILE A 194 7.68 3.20 7.38
CA ILE A 194 8.00 1.83 7.80
C ILE A 194 7.22 0.83 6.95
N LEU A 195 5.90 0.97 6.88
CA LEU A 195 5.06 0.07 6.09
C LEU A 195 5.47 0.05 4.61
N GLN A 196 5.74 1.21 4.01
CA GLN A 196 6.19 1.31 2.63
C GLN A 196 7.45 0.48 2.34
N LYS A 197 8.39 0.43 3.28
CA LYS A 197 9.61 -0.37 3.15
C LYS A 197 9.40 -1.85 3.43
N LEU A 198 8.43 -2.20 4.27
CA LEU A 198 8.12 -3.59 4.59
C LEU A 198 7.33 -4.30 3.49
N VAL A 199 6.47 -3.58 2.78
CA VAL A 199 5.61 -4.16 1.74
C VAL A 199 6.38 -5.03 0.74
N PRO A 200 7.50 -4.59 0.10
CA PRO A 200 8.25 -5.45 -0.81
C PRO A 200 8.78 -6.74 -0.16
N ILE A 201 9.23 -6.66 1.10
CA ILE A 201 9.78 -7.80 1.83
C ILE A 201 8.68 -8.83 2.10
N LEU A 202 7.51 -8.38 2.55
CA LEU A 202 6.36 -9.24 2.85
C LEU A 202 5.93 -10.10 1.65
N PHE A 203 6.13 -9.61 0.42
CA PHE A 203 5.83 -10.37 -0.79
C PHE A 203 6.95 -11.28 -1.28
N GLN A 204 8.20 -10.94 -0.97
CA GLN A 204 9.36 -11.71 -1.45
C GLN A 204 9.82 -12.75 -0.43
N CYS A 205 9.62 -12.48 0.85
CA CYS A 205 10.04 -13.32 1.96
C CYS A 205 8.82 -13.76 2.79
N GLU A 206 8.25 -14.92 2.45
CA GLU A 206 7.06 -15.47 3.12
C GLU A 206 7.31 -15.81 4.60
N VAL A 207 8.55 -16.03 4.95
CA VAL A 207 9.01 -16.36 6.31
C VAL A 207 9.41 -15.12 7.12
N PHE A 208 9.08 -13.91 6.64
CA PHE A 208 9.36 -12.65 7.31
C PHE A 208 8.16 -12.19 8.15
N HIS A 209 8.39 -12.04 9.46
CA HIS A 209 7.36 -11.64 10.43
C HIS A 209 7.76 -10.34 11.12
N PRO A 210 7.25 -9.19 10.69
CA PRO A 210 7.51 -7.91 11.33
C PRO A 210 6.57 -7.64 12.50
N TYR A 211 7.15 -7.20 13.62
CA TYR A 211 6.45 -6.79 14.83
C TYR A 211 6.81 -5.34 15.17
N TYR A 212 5.94 -4.67 15.89
CA TYR A 212 6.21 -3.31 16.37
C TYR A 212 6.06 -3.19 17.90
N VAL A 213 6.78 -2.23 18.42
CA VAL A 213 6.60 -1.68 19.77
C VAL A 213 6.51 -0.17 19.64
N TYR A 214 5.73 0.49 20.49
CA TYR A 214 5.71 1.93 20.53
C TYR A 214 6.79 2.48 21.44
N ASP A 215 7.58 3.43 20.94
CA ASP A 215 8.50 4.24 21.74
C ASP A 215 8.71 5.62 21.11
N ASN A 216 9.45 6.49 21.77
CA ASN A 216 9.91 7.74 21.19
C ASN A 216 11.15 7.46 20.34
N VAL A 217 10.99 7.54 19.03
CA VAL A 217 12.05 7.22 18.05
C VAL A 217 13.25 8.15 18.20
N ASP A 218 13.04 9.45 18.41
CA ASP A 218 14.11 10.43 18.58
C ASP A 218 14.94 10.13 19.82
N THR A 219 14.32 9.71 20.91
CA THR A 219 15.01 9.41 22.17
C THR A 219 15.76 8.07 22.09
N LEU A 220 15.19 7.08 21.42
CA LEU A 220 15.77 5.75 21.28
C LEU A 220 17.15 5.78 20.60
N PHE A 221 17.30 6.63 19.59
CA PHE A 221 18.52 6.70 18.79
C PHE A 221 19.56 7.68 19.35
N ASN A 222 19.11 8.75 20.01
CA ASN A 222 20.00 9.82 20.43
C ASN A 222 20.67 9.57 21.79
N ASN A 223 20.14 8.69 22.67
CA ASN A 223 20.54 8.73 24.08
C ASN A 223 20.87 7.40 24.77
N THR A 224 20.70 6.21 24.19
CA THR A 224 20.75 4.99 25.01
C THR A 224 21.65 3.86 24.52
N SER A 225 22.05 3.82 23.27
CA SER A 225 22.94 2.75 22.76
C SER A 225 23.83 3.25 21.63
N MET A 226 25.14 3.02 21.75
CA MET A 226 26.08 3.31 20.66
C MET A 226 25.83 2.45 19.41
N LEU A 227 25.22 1.26 19.58
CA LEU A 227 24.96 0.29 18.53
C LEU A 227 23.51 -0.20 18.65
N PRO A 228 22.52 0.61 18.27
CA PRO A 228 21.10 0.30 18.48
C PRO A 228 20.58 -0.84 17.61
N PHE A 229 21.09 -0.99 16.39
CA PHE A 229 20.64 -2.04 15.48
C PHE A 229 21.30 -3.36 15.84
N LYS A 230 20.50 -4.43 15.88
CA LYS A 230 20.96 -5.79 16.20
C LYS A 230 20.42 -6.75 15.14
N ILE A 231 21.31 -7.53 14.58
CA ILE A 231 21.00 -8.66 13.71
C ILE A 231 21.59 -9.90 14.37
N ILE A 232 20.75 -10.86 14.70
CA ILE A 232 21.09 -12.06 15.46
C ILE A 232 20.80 -13.26 14.58
N THR A 233 21.82 -14.08 14.35
CA THR A 233 21.70 -15.39 13.68
C THR A 233 22.01 -16.49 14.69
N SER A 234 22.02 -17.76 14.27
CA SER A 234 22.35 -18.86 15.16
C SER A 234 23.82 -18.80 15.70
N ASP A 235 24.73 -18.18 14.92
CA ASP A 235 26.18 -18.18 15.25
C ASP A 235 26.69 -16.77 15.53
N TYR A 236 26.02 -15.73 15.08
CA TYR A 236 26.56 -14.38 15.10
C TYR A 236 25.57 -13.35 15.67
N VAL A 237 26.12 -12.31 16.29
CA VAL A 237 25.40 -11.06 16.59
C VAL A 237 26.14 -9.91 15.92
N LEU A 238 25.51 -9.23 15.00
CA LEU A 238 26.01 -7.98 14.42
C LEU A 238 25.28 -6.80 15.08
N ALA A 239 26.03 -5.99 15.82
CA ALA A 239 25.54 -4.76 16.43
C ALA A 239 26.06 -3.55 15.65
N VAL A 240 25.16 -2.66 15.18
CA VAL A 240 25.50 -1.58 14.24
C VAL A 240 25.07 -0.22 14.79
N SER A 241 25.90 0.81 14.56
CA SER A 241 25.59 2.21 14.90
C SER A 241 24.42 2.74 14.06
N TYR A 242 23.76 3.78 14.56
CA TYR A 242 22.68 4.43 13.84
C TYR A 242 23.13 4.95 12.45
N GLU A 243 24.31 5.56 12.38
CA GLU A 243 24.91 6.05 11.14
C GLU A 243 25.40 4.93 10.21
N GLN A 244 25.39 3.66 10.68
CA GLN A 244 25.82 2.48 9.93
C GLN A 244 27.31 2.51 9.51
N ASP A 245 28.13 3.26 10.22
CA ASP A 245 29.56 3.43 9.94
C ASP A 245 30.47 2.65 10.91
N LYS A 246 29.92 2.18 12.03
CA LYS A 246 30.59 1.39 13.06
C LYS A 246 29.73 0.19 13.43
N ALA A 247 30.38 -0.95 13.61
CA ALA A 247 29.74 -2.17 14.07
C ALA A 247 30.67 -3.04 14.89
N VAL A 248 30.06 -3.96 15.65
CA VAL A 248 30.76 -5.05 16.30
C VAL A 248 30.10 -6.36 15.91
N LEU A 249 30.91 -7.29 15.39
CA LEU A 249 30.49 -8.65 15.14
C LEU A 249 30.97 -9.52 16.34
N TYR A 250 30.01 -10.22 16.93
CA TYR A 250 30.28 -11.25 17.94
C TYR A 250 30.09 -12.63 17.30
N ASN A 251 31.12 -13.44 17.36
CA ASN A 251 31.12 -14.88 17.07
C ASN A 251 31.28 -15.63 18.40
N SER A 252 30.23 -15.59 19.21
CA SER A 252 30.23 -16.14 20.57
C SER A 252 28.85 -16.67 20.92
N PRO A 253 28.71 -17.96 21.23
CA PRO A 253 27.44 -18.55 21.66
C PRO A 253 26.82 -17.83 22.86
N ASP A 254 27.59 -17.39 23.82
CA ASP A 254 27.10 -16.66 25.00
C ASP A 254 26.47 -15.32 24.60
N MET A 255 27.10 -14.60 23.64
CA MET A 255 26.53 -13.33 23.12
C MET A 255 25.26 -13.54 22.29
N VAL A 256 25.19 -14.66 21.55
CA VAL A 256 23.97 -15.02 20.81
C VAL A 256 22.83 -15.30 21.80
N VAL A 257 23.08 -16.10 22.84
CA VAL A 257 22.07 -16.39 23.88
C VAL A 257 21.62 -15.10 24.59
N LEU A 258 22.55 -14.30 25.11
CA LEU A 258 22.26 -13.07 25.84
C LEU A 258 21.43 -12.08 25.01
N THR A 259 21.82 -11.90 23.73
CA THR A 259 21.12 -10.97 22.84
C THR A 259 19.76 -11.52 22.40
N SER A 260 19.66 -12.84 22.18
CA SER A 260 18.38 -13.51 21.90
C SER A 260 17.40 -13.40 23.06
N ASP A 261 17.86 -13.55 24.30
CA ASP A 261 17.02 -13.36 25.49
C ASP A 261 16.50 -11.91 25.61
N THR A 262 17.35 -10.95 25.25
CA THR A 262 16.95 -9.53 25.21
C THR A 262 15.92 -9.27 24.11
N PHE A 263 16.10 -9.87 22.95
CA PHE A 263 15.13 -9.83 21.87
C PHE A 263 13.79 -10.44 22.33
N GLN A 264 13.82 -11.62 22.94
CA GLN A 264 12.62 -12.33 23.36
C GLN A 264 11.81 -11.56 24.41
N LYS A 265 12.47 -10.84 25.32
CA LYS A 265 11.78 -9.95 26.27
C LYS A 265 11.04 -8.81 25.58
N LYS A 266 11.62 -8.22 24.53
CA LYS A 266 10.93 -7.19 23.72
C LYS A 266 9.83 -7.81 22.86
N PHE A 267 10.09 -8.96 22.28
CA PHE A 267 9.15 -9.69 21.44
C PHE A 267 7.87 -10.07 22.18
N SER A 268 7.96 -10.43 23.46
CA SER A 268 6.79 -10.80 24.28
C SER A 268 5.76 -9.68 24.50
N VAL A 269 6.14 -8.43 24.24
CA VAL A 269 5.24 -7.24 24.32
C VAL A 269 5.05 -6.58 22.97
N ALA A 270 5.62 -7.11 21.90
CA ALA A 270 5.49 -6.61 20.55
C ALA A 270 4.20 -7.11 19.89
N ASN A 271 3.62 -6.29 19.05
CA ASN A 271 2.44 -6.64 18.26
C ASN A 271 2.83 -6.84 16.79
N PRO A 272 2.20 -7.75 16.06
CA PRO A 272 2.44 -7.88 14.63
C PRO A 272 2.01 -6.60 13.90
N ILE A 273 2.81 -6.18 12.89
CA ILE A 273 2.45 -5.04 12.03
C ILE A 273 1.30 -5.42 11.11
N CYS A 274 1.36 -6.64 10.59
CA CYS A 274 0.32 -7.21 9.74
C CYS A 274 0.30 -8.73 9.94
N HIS A 275 -0.82 -9.33 9.65
CA HIS A 275 -0.94 -10.77 9.50
C HIS A 275 -0.98 -11.09 8.01
N THR A 276 0.01 -11.81 7.52
CA THR A 276 -0.02 -12.38 6.17
C THR A 276 -0.67 -13.76 6.23
N PHE A 277 -1.55 -14.02 5.29
CA PHE A 277 -2.27 -15.28 5.21
C PHE A 277 -2.19 -15.81 3.77
N HIS A 278 -1.60 -16.98 3.60
CA HIS A 278 -1.51 -17.69 2.33
C HIS A 278 -2.42 -18.92 2.40
N PRO A 279 -3.73 -18.74 2.17
CA PRO A 279 -4.67 -19.83 2.39
C PRO A 279 -4.50 -20.96 1.36
N THR A 280 -4.61 -22.19 1.83
CA THR A 280 -5.00 -23.30 0.98
C THR A 280 -6.38 -23.03 0.36
N PRO A 281 -6.79 -23.74 -0.73
CA PRO A 281 -8.13 -23.58 -1.29
C PRO A 281 -9.25 -23.72 -0.24
N GLU A 282 -9.13 -24.67 0.69
CA GLU A 282 -10.12 -24.89 1.75
C GLU A 282 -10.15 -23.74 2.76
N GLU A 283 -8.98 -23.28 3.21
CA GLU A 283 -8.86 -22.15 4.13
C GLU A 283 -9.35 -20.85 3.48
N TYR A 284 -9.07 -20.65 2.17
CA TYR A 284 -9.59 -19.50 1.43
C TYR A 284 -11.12 -19.48 1.43
N LEU A 285 -11.74 -20.62 1.11
CA LEU A 285 -13.19 -20.75 1.09
C LEU A 285 -13.80 -20.45 2.48
N GLN A 286 -13.16 -20.95 3.55
CA GLN A 286 -13.60 -20.69 4.92
C GLN A 286 -13.41 -19.22 5.32
N ALA A 287 -12.24 -18.65 5.08
CA ALA A 287 -11.93 -17.28 5.49
C ALA A 287 -12.74 -16.25 4.71
N SER A 288 -12.90 -16.43 3.39
CA SER A 288 -13.56 -15.45 2.53
C SER A 288 -15.08 -15.44 2.61
N PHE A 289 -15.71 -16.60 2.89
CA PHE A 289 -17.17 -16.73 2.83
C PHE A 289 -17.84 -16.99 4.20
N MET A 290 -17.06 -17.13 5.26
CA MET A 290 -17.59 -17.39 6.61
C MET A 290 -17.28 -16.26 7.62
N SER A 291 -16.53 -15.21 7.24
CA SER A 291 -16.31 -14.05 8.12
C SER A 291 -17.47 -13.06 7.99
N ASP A 292 -18.10 -12.72 9.12
CA ASP A 292 -19.23 -11.77 9.16
C ASP A 292 -18.80 -10.30 9.32
N ASP A 293 -17.51 -10.03 9.53
CA ASP A 293 -17.01 -8.70 9.94
C ASP A 293 -17.26 -7.59 8.92
N GLU A 294 -17.14 -7.88 7.62
CA GLU A 294 -17.33 -6.88 6.55
C GLU A 294 -18.81 -6.58 6.29
N ILE A 295 -19.69 -7.49 6.67
CA ILE A 295 -21.12 -7.45 6.33
C ILE A 295 -21.94 -6.67 7.37
N GLN A 296 -21.37 -6.34 8.52
CA GLN A 296 -22.04 -5.62 9.61
C GLN A 296 -21.69 -4.13 9.68
N ALA A 297 -20.78 -3.66 8.84
CA ALA A 297 -20.38 -2.25 8.82
C ALA A 297 -21.50 -1.33 8.29
N GLU A 298 -21.66 -0.15 8.90
CA GLU A 298 -22.61 0.87 8.43
C GLU A 298 -22.20 1.46 7.10
N GLU A 299 -20.89 1.69 6.91
CA GLU A 299 -20.28 2.17 5.66
C GLU A 299 -18.96 1.44 5.43
N VAL A 300 -18.71 0.99 4.20
CA VAL A 300 -17.49 0.30 3.79
C VAL A 300 -16.83 1.09 2.67
N TYR A 301 -15.58 1.49 2.85
CA TYR A 301 -14.81 2.20 1.84
C TYR A 301 -13.77 1.29 1.20
N GLU A 302 -13.79 1.25 -0.14
CA GLU A 302 -13.06 0.25 -0.91
C GLU A 302 -12.35 0.84 -2.12
N LEU A 303 -11.14 0.33 -2.37
CA LEU A 303 -10.37 0.60 -3.58
C LEU A 303 -10.00 -0.72 -4.24
N PHE A 304 -10.52 -0.94 -5.44
CA PHE A 304 -10.31 -2.16 -6.21
C PHE A 304 -9.61 -1.90 -7.54
N TYR A 305 -8.88 -2.88 -8.03
CA TYR A 305 -8.42 -2.86 -9.41
C TYR A 305 -9.59 -3.06 -10.39
N GLN A 306 -10.51 -3.98 -10.10
CA GLN A 306 -11.74 -4.23 -10.86
C GLN A 306 -12.99 -3.83 -10.07
N PRO A 307 -14.14 -3.58 -10.71
CA PRO A 307 -15.41 -3.51 -9.98
C PRO A 307 -15.66 -4.80 -9.18
N CYS A 308 -16.30 -4.69 -8.01
CA CYS A 308 -16.72 -5.87 -7.23
C CYS A 308 -17.83 -6.63 -7.99
N PHE A 309 -17.45 -7.43 -8.97
CA PHE A 309 -18.38 -8.21 -9.81
C PHE A 309 -19.26 -9.20 -9.04
N PRO A 310 -18.79 -9.86 -7.96
CA PRO A 310 -19.63 -10.72 -7.14
C PRO A 310 -20.95 -10.08 -6.71
N SER A 311 -20.93 -8.81 -6.37
CA SER A 311 -22.12 -8.04 -5.95
C SER A 311 -23.18 -7.88 -7.06
N PHE A 312 -22.81 -8.03 -8.32
CA PHE A 312 -23.67 -7.87 -9.49
C PHE A 312 -23.89 -9.16 -10.26
N CYS A 313 -23.27 -10.28 -9.82
CA CYS A 313 -23.36 -11.56 -10.51
C CYS A 313 -24.69 -12.26 -10.19
N PRO A 314 -25.57 -12.53 -11.16
CA PRO A 314 -26.74 -13.36 -10.96
C PRO A 314 -26.36 -14.78 -10.56
N GLU A 315 -27.17 -15.43 -9.70
CA GLU A 315 -26.90 -16.76 -9.17
C GLU A 315 -26.72 -17.81 -10.28
N ASN A 316 -27.52 -17.76 -11.34
CA ASN A 316 -27.41 -18.67 -12.47
C ASN A 316 -26.07 -18.54 -13.22
N ILE A 317 -25.48 -17.32 -13.30
CA ILE A 317 -24.16 -17.11 -13.89
C ILE A 317 -23.09 -17.63 -12.93
N LEU A 318 -23.22 -17.33 -11.64
CA LEU A 318 -22.31 -17.83 -10.60
C LEU A 318 -22.22 -19.36 -10.66
N MET A 319 -23.35 -20.04 -10.62
CA MET A 319 -23.41 -21.51 -10.64
C MET A 319 -22.92 -22.13 -11.96
N ASP A 320 -23.12 -21.43 -13.11
CA ASP A 320 -22.58 -21.88 -14.42
C ASP A 320 -21.04 -21.76 -14.47
N ARG A 321 -20.44 -20.89 -13.66
CA ARG A 321 -19.00 -20.61 -13.71
C ARG A 321 -18.19 -21.26 -12.60
N LEU A 322 -18.80 -21.63 -11.46
CA LEU A 322 -18.09 -22.30 -10.37
C LEU A 322 -17.44 -23.62 -10.85
N ASN A 323 -16.22 -23.86 -10.38
CA ASN A 323 -15.51 -25.10 -10.66
C ASN A 323 -16.01 -26.22 -9.75
N THR A 324 -17.07 -26.89 -10.17
CA THR A 324 -17.73 -27.96 -9.42
C THR A 324 -16.88 -29.23 -9.21
N ALA A 325 -15.76 -29.35 -9.94
CA ALA A 325 -14.80 -30.44 -9.73
C ALA A 325 -13.94 -30.25 -8.47
N ILE A 326 -13.76 -28.99 -8.03
CA ILE A 326 -12.92 -28.61 -6.87
C ILE A 326 -13.78 -28.16 -5.70
N ILE A 327 -14.89 -27.46 -5.96
CA ILE A 327 -15.75 -26.88 -4.91
C ILE A 327 -16.85 -27.86 -4.54
N PRO A 328 -16.87 -28.40 -3.29
CA PRO A 328 -17.92 -29.28 -2.81
C PRO A 328 -19.33 -28.67 -2.92
N LYS A 329 -20.34 -29.47 -3.10
CA LYS A 329 -21.73 -29.02 -3.29
C LYS A 329 -22.25 -28.16 -2.14
N GLU A 330 -21.88 -28.52 -0.91
CA GLU A 330 -22.23 -27.78 0.30
C GLU A 330 -21.61 -26.36 0.27
N MET A 331 -20.36 -26.25 -0.19
CA MET A 331 -19.66 -24.99 -0.30
C MET A 331 -20.21 -24.11 -1.43
N GLN A 332 -20.70 -24.69 -2.53
CA GLN A 332 -21.37 -23.95 -3.61
C GLN A 332 -22.59 -23.17 -3.06
N GLN A 333 -23.36 -23.79 -2.15
CA GLN A 333 -24.50 -23.14 -1.51
C GLN A 333 -24.06 -22.01 -0.56
N VAL A 334 -22.98 -22.19 0.19
CA VAL A 334 -22.40 -21.15 1.04
C VAL A 334 -21.93 -19.95 0.21
N ILE A 335 -21.25 -20.19 -0.91
CA ILE A 335 -20.81 -19.13 -1.84
C ILE A 335 -22.04 -18.39 -2.41
N ALA A 336 -23.08 -19.10 -2.86
CA ALA A 336 -24.28 -18.46 -3.38
C ALA A 336 -25.01 -17.61 -2.32
N ALA A 337 -25.11 -18.11 -1.08
CA ALA A 337 -25.68 -17.37 0.04
C ALA A 337 -24.86 -16.12 0.38
N TYR A 338 -23.54 -16.21 0.39
CA TYR A 338 -22.64 -15.09 0.63
C TYR A 338 -22.82 -14.00 -0.46
N PHE A 339 -22.84 -14.34 -1.74
CA PHE A 339 -23.07 -13.37 -2.80
C PHE A 339 -24.48 -12.75 -2.76
N ALA A 340 -25.49 -13.51 -2.34
CA ALA A 340 -26.83 -12.98 -2.11
C ALA A 340 -26.83 -11.94 -0.97
N LYS A 341 -26.10 -12.21 0.12
CA LYS A 341 -25.95 -11.33 1.27
C LYS A 341 -25.23 -10.02 0.88
N ILE A 342 -24.10 -10.10 0.15
CA ILE A 342 -23.39 -8.93 -0.34
C ILE A 342 -24.30 -8.06 -1.22
N ARG A 343 -25.02 -8.66 -2.17
CA ARG A 343 -25.97 -7.91 -3.02
C ARG A 343 -27.03 -7.16 -2.22
N ALA A 344 -27.50 -7.71 -1.12
CA ALA A 344 -28.51 -7.09 -0.27
C ALA A 344 -27.98 -5.87 0.51
N GLN A 345 -26.68 -5.82 0.78
CA GLN A 345 -26.05 -4.79 1.61
C GLN A 345 -25.23 -3.78 0.81
N TYR A 346 -25.19 -3.92 -0.51
CA TYR A 346 -24.31 -3.18 -1.41
C TYR A 346 -24.46 -1.65 -1.41
N SER A 347 -25.62 -1.14 -1.01
CA SER A 347 -25.91 0.31 -0.94
C SER A 347 -25.00 1.06 0.04
N ASN A 348 -24.35 0.36 0.98
CA ASN A 348 -23.47 0.94 2.00
C ASN A 348 -21.99 0.90 1.59
N HIS A 349 -21.68 0.44 0.37
CA HIS A 349 -20.32 0.31 -0.11
C HIS A 349 -19.93 1.49 -1.02
N PHE A 350 -18.87 2.19 -0.63
CA PHE A 350 -18.25 3.28 -1.39
C PHE A 350 -17.04 2.75 -2.16
N ILE A 351 -17.26 2.34 -3.40
CA ILE A 351 -16.25 1.64 -4.19
C ILE A 351 -15.61 2.59 -5.22
N SER A 352 -14.28 2.61 -5.21
CA SER A 352 -13.46 3.17 -6.29
C SER A 352 -12.74 2.05 -7.03
N PHE A 353 -12.73 2.06 -8.37
CA PHE A 353 -12.04 1.06 -9.16
C PHE A 353 -11.42 1.64 -10.45
N THR A 354 -10.54 0.86 -11.11
CA THR A 354 -9.81 1.32 -12.29
C THR A 354 -10.55 1.02 -13.59
N LEU A 355 -10.35 1.88 -14.58
CA LEU A 355 -10.86 1.66 -15.94
C LEU A 355 -10.13 0.50 -16.62
N GLU A 356 -8.84 0.36 -16.36
CA GLU A 356 -7.99 -0.73 -16.84
C GLU A 356 -8.49 -2.10 -16.35
N GLY A 357 -8.85 -2.19 -15.07
CA GLY A 357 -9.42 -3.41 -14.49
C GLY A 357 -10.77 -3.78 -15.10
N LEU A 358 -11.64 -2.79 -15.33
CA LEU A 358 -12.90 -3.02 -16.02
C LEU A 358 -12.69 -3.52 -17.46
N ASN A 359 -11.78 -2.88 -18.23
CA ASN A 359 -11.46 -3.34 -19.57
C ASN A 359 -10.89 -4.75 -19.59
N LEU A 360 -9.96 -5.08 -18.67
CA LEU A 360 -9.40 -6.42 -18.54
C LEU A 360 -10.49 -7.47 -18.30
N PHE A 361 -11.46 -7.20 -17.44
CA PHE A 361 -12.60 -8.07 -17.25
C PHE A 361 -13.43 -8.22 -18.54
N MET A 362 -13.76 -7.14 -19.20
CA MET A 362 -14.52 -7.19 -20.44
C MET A 362 -13.80 -7.95 -21.54
N GLU A 363 -12.49 -7.92 -21.59
CA GLU A 363 -11.66 -8.64 -22.59
C GLU A 363 -11.49 -10.12 -22.28
N THR A 364 -11.30 -10.46 -21.00
CA THR A 364 -10.91 -11.83 -20.60
C THR A 364 -12.02 -12.62 -19.89
N GLY A 365 -12.91 -11.93 -19.17
CA GLY A 365 -13.88 -12.55 -18.26
C GLY A 365 -13.26 -13.01 -16.94
N ARG A 366 -12.00 -12.64 -16.67
CA ARG A 366 -11.31 -12.96 -15.42
C ARG A 366 -11.70 -11.97 -14.34
N VAL A 367 -12.12 -12.47 -13.19
CA VAL A 367 -12.35 -11.70 -11.95
C VAL A 367 -11.10 -11.85 -11.09
N THR A 368 -10.30 -10.79 -10.99
CA THR A 368 -8.96 -10.83 -10.36
C THR A 368 -9.00 -11.07 -8.85
N GLU A 369 -10.12 -10.83 -8.21
CA GLU A 369 -10.33 -11.02 -6.76
C GLU A 369 -10.63 -12.47 -6.40
N ILE A 370 -10.96 -13.31 -7.39
CA ILE A 370 -11.32 -14.70 -7.17
C ILE A 370 -10.21 -15.59 -7.73
N PRO A 371 -9.68 -16.54 -6.95
CA PRO A 371 -8.67 -17.48 -7.42
C PRO A 371 -9.12 -18.28 -8.65
N ASP A 372 -8.24 -18.41 -9.64
CA ASP A 372 -8.54 -19.08 -10.93
C ASP A 372 -8.98 -20.55 -10.78
N PHE A 373 -8.64 -21.23 -9.68
CA PHE A 373 -9.09 -22.59 -9.42
C PHE A 373 -10.58 -22.69 -9.06
N MET A 374 -11.20 -21.58 -8.60
CA MET A 374 -12.57 -21.59 -8.11
C MET A 374 -13.64 -21.54 -9.22
N TYR A 375 -13.28 -21.01 -10.39
CA TYR A 375 -14.27 -20.75 -11.44
C TYR A 375 -13.65 -20.81 -12.84
N THR A 376 -14.50 -20.90 -13.85
CA THR A 376 -14.13 -20.71 -15.26
C THR A 376 -14.48 -19.29 -15.69
N TYR A 377 -13.63 -18.65 -16.50
CA TYR A 377 -13.81 -17.25 -16.91
C TYR A 377 -15.17 -17.02 -17.58
N LEU A 378 -15.74 -15.84 -17.34
CA LEU A 378 -17.07 -15.49 -17.83
C LEU A 378 -17.09 -15.35 -19.36
N LYS A 379 -18.15 -15.87 -19.97
CA LYS A 379 -18.40 -15.73 -21.42
C LYS A 379 -18.72 -14.28 -21.77
N PRO A 380 -18.50 -13.83 -23.03
CA PRO A 380 -18.78 -12.47 -23.46
C PRO A 380 -20.18 -11.94 -23.08
N GLN A 381 -21.22 -12.74 -23.31
CA GLN A 381 -22.59 -12.35 -22.97
C GLN A 381 -22.82 -12.22 -21.46
N GLN A 382 -22.16 -13.06 -20.66
CA GLN A 382 -22.23 -12.97 -19.19
C GLN A 382 -21.55 -11.70 -18.67
N ARG A 383 -20.41 -11.29 -19.27
CA ARG A 383 -19.72 -10.03 -18.95
C ARG A 383 -20.61 -8.82 -19.20
N LEU A 384 -21.31 -8.80 -20.34
CA LEU A 384 -22.29 -7.74 -20.67
C LEU A 384 -23.43 -7.69 -19.66
N ILE A 385 -23.92 -8.86 -19.19
CA ILE A 385 -24.98 -8.90 -18.16
C ILE A 385 -24.49 -8.27 -16.86
N LEU A 386 -23.28 -8.63 -16.38
CA LEU A 386 -22.73 -8.06 -15.16
C LEU A 386 -22.52 -6.54 -15.28
N LEU A 387 -21.92 -6.08 -16.38
CA LEU A 387 -21.72 -4.65 -16.60
C LEU A 387 -23.06 -3.90 -16.72
N LYS A 388 -24.09 -4.50 -17.36
CA LYS A 388 -25.42 -3.92 -17.40
C LYS A 388 -26.05 -3.81 -16.01
N ASN A 389 -25.87 -4.81 -15.15
CA ASN A 389 -26.38 -4.78 -13.77
C ASN A 389 -25.72 -3.64 -12.98
N ILE A 390 -24.39 -3.44 -13.13
CA ILE A 390 -23.68 -2.30 -12.54
C ILE A 390 -24.28 -0.98 -13.03
N ILE A 391 -24.44 -0.81 -14.34
CA ILE A 391 -24.99 0.42 -14.94
C ILE A 391 -26.43 0.67 -14.46
N THR A 392 -27.26 -0.37 -14.37
CA THR A 392 -28.62 -0.25 -13.85
C THR A 392 -28.62 0.32 -12.43
N SER A 393 -27.76 -0.20 -11.56
CA SER A 393 -27.64 0.27 -10.17
C SER A 393 -27.04 1.69 -10.07
N VAL A 394 -26.20 2.08 -11.04
CA VAL A 394 -25.71 3.46 -11.14
C VAL A 394 -26.81 4.40 -11.64
N ASP A 395 -27.63 3.96 -12.58
CA ASP A 395 -28.70 4.78 -13.17
C ASP A 395 -29.85 5.02 -12.19
N ASP A 396 -30.18 4.04 -11.35
CA ASP A 396 -31.21 4.17 -10.30
C ASP A 396 -30.69 4.81 -9.00
N GLY A 397 -29.37 5.08 -8.91
CA GLY A 397 -28.73 5.75 -7.78
C GLY A 397 -28.46 4.85 -6.56
N SER A 398 -28.70 3.54 -6.66
CA SER A 398 -28.41 2.58 -5.60
C SER A 398 -26.92 2.26 -5.46
N PHE A 399 -26.12 2.58 -6.48
CA PHE A 399 -24.67 2.46 -6.49
C PHE A 399 -23.99 3.69 -7.06
N LYS A 400 -23.00 4.24 -6.34
CA LYS A 400 -22.30 5.47 -6.72
C LYS A 400 -20.78 5.26 -6.79
N PRO A 401 -20.31 4.44 -7.74
CA PRO A 401 -18.87 4.16 -7.85
C PRO A 401 -18.09 5.38 -8.33
N ARG A 402 -16.79 5.34 -8.08
CA ARG A 402 -15.84 6.28 -8.68
C ARG A 402 -14.83 5.51 -9.52
N ILE A 403 -14.57 5.99 -10.72
CA ILE A 403 -13.50 5.43 -11.56
C ILE A 403 -12.21 6.20 -11.28
N VAL A 404 -11.16 5.45 -10.94
CA VAL A 404 -9.83 6.01 -10.63
C VAL A 404 -9.20 6.57 -11.90
N ARG A 405 -8.55 7.72 -11.76
CA ARG A 405 -7.75 8.35 -12.80
C ARG A 405 -6.32 7.81 -12.73
N SER A 406 -5.93 6.99 -13.69
CA SER A 406 -4.60 6.35 -13.74
C SER A 406 -3.43 7.35 -13.82
N ASP A 407 -3.68 8.57 -14.34
CA ASP A 407 -2.72 9.67 -14.33
C ASP A 407 -2.50 10.30 -12.94
N LYS A 408 -3.34 9.97 -11.94
CA LYS A 408 -3.28 10.52 -10.58
C LYS A 408 -3.02 9.48 -9.50
N LEU A 409 -3.57 8.30 -9.64
CA LEU A 409 -3.38 7.18 -8.70
C LEU A 409 -3.18 5.89 -9.49
N SER A 410 -2.00 5.31 -9.36
CA SER A 410 -1.71 4.00 -9.95
C SER A 410 -2.14 2.91 -8.98
N VAL A 411 -3.14 2.12 -9.37
CA VAL A 411 -3.63 0.97 -8.62
C VAL A 411 -3.18 -0.29 -9.36
N PRO A 412 -2.26 -1.08 -8.79
CA PRO A 412 -1.75 -2.26 -9.48
C PRO A 412 -2.80 -3.37 -9.55
N SER A 413 -2.72 -4.16 -10.62
CA SER A 413 -3.45 -5.42 -10.71
C SER A 413 -2.75 -6.49 -9.88
N PRO A 414 -3.45 -7.24 -9.08
CA PRO A 414 -4.86 -7.25 -8.67
C PRO A 414 -5.02 -6.84 -7.19
N LEU A 415 -4.77 -5.57 -6.88
CA LEU A 415 -4.88 -5.02 -5.53
C LEU A 415 -6.34 -4.70 -5.18
N CYS A 416 -6.74 -5.07 -3.97
CA CYS A 416 -7.99 -4.65 -3.33
C CYS A 416 -7.70 -4.18 -1.91
N ILE A 417 -8.23 -3.03 -1.53
CA ILE A 417 -8.12 -2.49 -0.18
C ILE A 417 -9.52 -2.21 0.33
N CYS A 418 -9.85 -2.78 1.48
CA CYS A 418 -11.14 -2.63 2.13
C CYS A 418 -10.95 -2.08 3.55
N ALA A 419 -11.68 -1.04 3.90
CA ALA A 419 -11.76 -0.49 5.25
C ALA A 419 -13.20 -0.62 5.76
N PRO A 420 -13.55 -1.74 6.37
CA PRO A 420 -14.90 -1.97 6.90
C PRO A 420 -15.21 -1.07 8.10
N ASN A 421 -14.20 -0.57 8.78
CA ASN A 421 -14.34 0.36 9.92
C ASN A 421 -12.98 1.05 10.22
N GLU A 422 -12.98 1.93 11.23
CA GLU A 422 -11.79 2.65 11.69
C GLU A 422 -10.78 1.81 12.48
N GLN A 423 -11.02 0.51 12.66
CA GLN A 423 -10.17 -0.38 13.47
C GLN A 423 -9.44 -1.43 12.63
N LYS A 424 -9.84 -1.60 11.36
CA LYS A 424 -9.33 -2.66 10.51
C LYS A 424 -9.23 -2.20 9.06
N VAL A 425 -8.10 -2.50 8.44
CA VAL A 425 -7.92 -2.41 6.99
C VAL A 425 -7.44 -3.76 6.49
N ILE A 426 -8.06 -4.24 5.43
CA ILE A 426 -7.68 -5.49 4.78
C ILE A 426 -7.16 -5.15 3.39
N ILE A 427 -5.98 -5.67 3.07
CA ILE A 427 -5.39 -5.56 1.75
C ILE A 427 -5.30 -6.94 1.15
N TYR A 428 -5.99 -7.14 0.04
CA TYR A 428 -5.90 -8.36 -0.77
C TYR A 428 -4.99 -8.10 -1.97
N TYR A 429 -4.06 -9.01 -2.19
CA TYR A 429 -3.20 -8.98 -3.36
C TYR A 429 -3.06 -10.39 -3.95
N PHE A 430 -3.31 -10.53 -5.24
CA PHE A 430 -3.30 -11.81 -5.95
C PHE A 430 -2.07 -11.89 -6.84
N SER A 431 -1.02 -12.54 -6.40
CA SER A 431 0.15 -12.78 -7.23
C SER A 431 -0.14 -13.90 -8.23
N PRO A 432 0.05 -13.70 -9.56
CA PRO A 432 -0.15 -14.75 -10.55
C PRO A 432 0.70 -16.00 -10.30
N ASN A 433 1.86 -15.85 -9.68
CA ASN A 433 2.83 -16.91 -9.48
C ASN A 433 2.87 -17.47 -8.04
N LYS A 434 2.38 -16.72 -7.05
CA LYS A 434 2.54 -17.04 -5.62
C LYS A 434 1.21 -17.19 -4.86
N GLY A 435 0.07 -17.00 -5.52
CA GLY A 435 -1.24 -17.11 -4.88
C GLY A 435 -1.72 -15.81 -4.25
N GLN A 436 -2.61 -15.91 -3.28
CA GLN A 436 -3.26 -14.77 -2.64
C GLN A 436 -2.56 -14.40 -1.33
N TYR A 437 -2.34 -13.11 -1.16
CA TYR A 437 -1.87 -12.52 0.09
C TYR A 437 -2.99 -11.69 0.70
N ILE A 438 -3.26 -11.91 1.98
CA ILE A 438 -4.23 -11.13 2.74
C ILE A 438 -3.49 -10.47 3.90
N PHE A 439 -3.45 -9.15 3.90
CA PHE A 439 -2.82 -8.38 4.97
C PHE A 439 -3.90 -7.78 5.85
N HIS A 440 -3.91 -8.13 7.11
CA HIS A 440 -4.75 -7.50 8.12
C HIS A 440 -3.94 -6.45 8.85
N LEU A 441 -4.13 -5.17 8.52
CA LEU A 441 -3.53 -4.08 9.25
C LEU A 441 -4.34 -3.83 10.53
N GLN A 442 -3.66 -3.79 11.67
CA GLN A 442 -4.26 -3.57 12.99
C GLN A 442 -3.55 -2.46 13.78
N GLU A 443 -2.43 -1.96 13.29
CA GLU A 443 -1.76 -0.82 13.90
C GLU A 443 -2.58 0.46 13.65
N LEU A 444 -2.96 1.15 14.73
CA LEU A 444 -3.97 2.21 14.67
C LEU A 444 -3.59 3.38 13.76
N SER A 445 -2.33 3.82 13.74
CA SER A 445 -1.94 4.95 12.90
C SER A 445 -1.98 4.61 11.42
N LEU A 446 -1.66 3.36 11.05
CA LEU A 446 -1.79 2.86 9.69
C LEU A 446 -3.26 2.68 9.29
N VAL A 447 -4.06 2.07 10.16
CA VAL A 447 -5.50 1.88 9.92
C VAL A 447 -6.18 3.22 9.69
N HIS A 448 -5.97 4.20 10.58
CA HIS A 448 -6.54 5.54 10.44
C HIS A 448 -6.07 6.23 9.15
N ALA A 449 -4.81 6.04 8.75
CA ALA A 449 -4.29 6.66 7.54
C ALA A 449 -4.96 6.08 6.27
N PHE A 450 -5.09 4.77 6.18
CA PHE A 450 -5.77 4.12 5.05
C PHE A 450 -7.27 4.40 5.03
N HIS A 451 -7.94 4.35 6.18
CA HIS A 451 -9.36 4.68 6.28
C HIS A 451 -9.62 6.13 5.85
N ASP A 452 -8.89 7.11 6.40
CA ASP A 452 -8.99 8.52 6.00
C ASP A 452 -8.74 8.71 4.49
N PHE A 453 -7.78 7.99 3.92
CA PHE A 453 -7.52 8.05 2.47
C PHE A 453 -8.71 7.53 1.67
N LEU A 454 -9.26 6.37 2.03
CA LEU A 454 -10.37 5.74 1.31
C LEU A 454 -11.67 6.55 1.43
N VAL A 455 -11.95 7.13 2.61
CA VAL A 455 -13.08 8.05 2.81
C VAL A 455 -12.93 9.32 1.95
N TYR A 456 -11.72 9.85 1.83
CA TYR A 456 -11.44 11.04 1.03
C TYR A 456 -11.43 10.76 -0.48
N LEU A 457 -11.07 9.56 -0.91
CA LEU A 457 -10.81 9.21 -2.31
C LEU A 457 -11.98 9.56 -3.25
N PRO A 458 -13.25 9.25 -2.95
CA PRO A 458 -14.40 9.55 -3.81
C PRO A 458 -14.59 11.04 -4.14
N GLU A 459 -14.11 11.93 -3.27
CA GLU A 459 -14.23 13.40 -3.43
C GLU A 459 -12.93 14.06 -3.92
N SER A 460 -11.89 13.23 -4.16
CA SER A 460 -10.58 13.73 -4.57
C SER A 460 -10.45 13.91 -6.09
N SER A 461 -9.41 14.63 -6.51
CA SER A 461 -9.05 14.73 -7.93
C SER A 461 -8.42 13.45 -8.50
N MET A 462 -8.23 12.40 -7.68
CA MET A 462 -7.70 11.10 -8.08
C MET A 462 -8.73 10.19 -8.75
N VAL A 463 -10.00 10.59 -8.71
CA VAL A 463 -11.10 9.87 -9.36
C VAL A 463 -11.87 10.79 -10.30
N TYR A 464 -12.59 10.20 -11.23
CA TYR A 464 -13.59 10.92 -12.04
C TYR A 464 -14.82 11.24 -11.18
N SER A 465 -15.50 12.33 -11.47
CA SER A 465 -16.76 12.67 -10.83
C SER A 465 -17.81 11.58 -11.07
N GLU A 466 -18.90 11.60 -10.30
CA GLU A 466 -20.00 10.64 -10.44
C GLU A 466 -20.55 10.62 -11.88
N GLU A 467 -20.82 11.80 -12.43
CA GLU A 467 -21.32 11.96 -13.81
C GLU A 467 -20.32 11.46 -14.87
N GLU A 468 -19.02 11.74 -14.68
CA GLU A 468 -17.99 11.26 -15.59
C GLU A 468 -17.83 9.74 -15.49
N SER A 469 -17.84 9.18 -14.28
CA SER A 469 -17.77 7.74 -14.03
C SER A 469 -18.95 7.02 -14.68
N LYS A 470 -20.16 7.56 -14.55
CA LYS A 470 -21.36 7.05 -15.22
C LYS A 470 -21.22 7.05 -16.75
N LYS A 471 -20.77 8.14 -17.34
CA LYS A 471 -20.55 8.24 -18.79
C LYS A 471 -19.51 7.25 -19.29
N LEU A 472 -18.43 7.03 -18.53
CA LEU A 472 -17.39 6.05 -18.86
C LEU A 472 -17.96 4.62 -18.86
N LEU A 473 -18.78 4.26 -17.86
CA LEU A 473 -19.42 2.94 -17.80
C LEU A 473 -20.32 2.68 -19.00
N HIS A 474 -21.16 3.63 -19.38
CA HIS A 474 -22.01 3.53 -20.58
C HIS A 474 -21.16 3.38 -21.85
N SER A 475 -20.12 4.18 -22.01
CA SER A 475 -19.22 4.10 -23.17
C SER A 475 -18.53 2.74 -23.30
N ILE A 476 -18.10 2.13 -22.17
CA ILE A 476 -17.53 0.78 -22.16
C ILE A 476 -18.58 -0.26 -22.54
N TYR A 477 -19.80 -0.15 -22.01
CA TYR A 477 -20.88 -1.07 -22.35
C TYR A 477 -21.19 -1.04 -23.84
N ASP A 478 -21.33 0.14 -24.46
CA ASP A 478 -21.57 0.31 -25.87
C ASP A 478 -20.44 -0.26 -26.72
N LYS A 479 -19.16 0.02 -26.33
CA LYS A 479 -18.00 -0.55 -27.00
C LYS A 479 -18.05 -2.07 -27.06
N TYR A 480 -18.27 -2.74 -25.93
CA TYR A 480 -18.24 -4.21 -25.88
C TYR A 480 -19.53 -4.86 -26.39
N THR A 481 -20.66 -4.19 -26.35
CA THR A 481 -21.88 -4.63 -27.05
C THR A 481 -21.62 -4.74 -28.55
N ASN A 482 -20.98 -3.72 -29.15
CA ASN A 482 -20.62 -3.77 -30.58
C ASN A 482 -19.57 -4.83 -30.94
N ILE A 483 -18.76 -5.29 -29.98
CA ILE A 483 -17.76 -6.34 -30.20
C ILE A 483 -18.36 -7.73 -30.07
N TYR A 484 -19.32 -7.93 -29.16
CA TYR A 484 -19.84 -9.25 -28.79
C TYR A 484 -21.21 -9.60 -29.41
N CYS A 485 -21.93 -8.63 -29.94
CA CYS A 485 -23.18 -8.77 -30.69
C CYS A 485 -23.00 -8.47 -32.17
#